data_47913aaa4a815dd1af15e4d353398428
#
_entry.id   47913aaa4a815dd1af15e4d353398428
#
_cell.length_a   1.000
_cell.length_b   1.000
_cell.length_c   1.000
_cell.angle_alpha   90.00
_cell.angle_beta   90.00
_cell.angle_gamma   90.00
#
_symmetry.space_group_name_H-M   'P 1'
#
loop_
_entity.id
_entity.type
_entity.pdbx_description
1 polymer ?
#
loop_
_entity_poly.entity_id
_entity_poly.type
_entity_poly.pdbx_seq_one_letter_code
_entity_poly.pdbx_strand_id
1 'polypeptide(L)'
;MYAKVYGATIDGLDGVVVTVEVDISQGLPVFDIVGLPNQAVKESRERVRAAIKNSGFDFPMRRIVVNLGPAEVRKSSSGLDLPIAIGVLAASGQIRLRKPKLTKLLQSTLFIGELSLDGSLKKTQGILSMAMKALDDKILTIFTSSDNVSLLHNIEAITSYGAHTLADIVKLVIRPDEYRVDTVDDDCNDAVNSLIDYKDVQGQELGKRAMVIAAAGVHHVMMIGPPGSGKTMLAERLPTILPPLSWEERLETTRIHDVAGLLEKNRLIAKRPFRCPHHTATLASIIGGGSNAKPGEITLAHKGVLFIDEAPEFPRYVLDALRQPLESHMITVNRLQNSYDYPADFICILAANPCPCGYYGDPHKECVCSSTELERYQHKISGPILDRIDLFILVERPSFNDMLCMDSDSMSSTDMKQLVEQGRQMQLKRFRGLPFKSNGALPHGAIRELCNIRDDCWGLLGDVYERFHFTGRSFDRLLKVSRTIADLDGSLYIENEHISEAMMYRHIPYHVSRIGVHDGATV
;
A
#
# COMPACT_ATOMS: atom_id res chain seq x y z
N MET A 1 -11.72 -5.90 -44.40
CA MET A 1 -12.72 -6.30 -43.39
C MET A 1 -12.32 -5.70 -42.07
N TYR A 2 -13.19 -4.94 -41.40
CA TYR A 2 -12.85 -4.12 -40.25
C TYR A 2 -13.64 -4.55 -39.00
N ALA A 3 -12.96 -4.57 -37.85
CA ALA A 3 -13.57 -4.71 -36.53
C ALA A 3 -12.90 -3.78 -35.53
N LYS A 4 -13.68 -3.26 -34.58
CA LYS A 4 -13.21 -2.43 -33.47
C LYS A 4 -13.62 -3.09 -32.15
N VAL A 5 -12.65 -3.28 -31.27
CA VAL A 5 -12.80 -3.95 -29.97
C VAL A 5 -12.11 -3.07 -28.90
N TYR A 6 -12.57 -3.14 -27.67
CA TYR A 6 -11.89 -2.49 -26.55
C TYR A 6 -11.11 -3.48 -25.72
N GLY A 7 -9.87 -3.17 -25.44
CA GLY A 7 -9.01 -3.78 -24.44
C GLY A 7 -8.58 -2.77 -23.41
N ALA A 8 -7.72 -3.16 -22.47
CA ALA A 8 -7.12 -2.24 -21.52
C ALA A 8 -5.67 -2.59 -21.23
N THR A 9 -4.93 -1.60 -20.77
CA THR A 9 -3.55 -1.72 -20.27
C THR A 9 -3.39 -0.91 -18.99
N ILE A 10 -2.22 -1.01 -18.35
CA ILE A 10 -1.87 -0.24 -17.16
C ILE A 10 -0.85 0.81 -17.52
N ASP A 11 -0.99 2.00 -16.95
CA ASP A 11 0.00 3.06 -16.92
C ASP A 11 0.19 3.54 -15.47
N GLY A 12 1.30 3.17 -14.84
CA GLY A 12 1.47 3.31 -13.39
C GLY A 12 0.49 2.43 -12.61
N LEU A 13 -0.37 3.03 -11.77
CA LEU A 13 -1.49 2.36 -11.09
C LEU A 13 -2.81 2.49 -11.87
N ASP A 14 -2.87 3.32 -12.90
CA ASP A 14 -4.11 3.62 -13.60
C ASP A 14 -4.36 2.67 -14.77
N GLY A 15 -5.62 2.29 -14.94
CA GLY A 15 -6.07 1.59 -16.12
C GLY A 15 -6.21 2.57 -17.29
N VAL A 16 -5.92 2.10 -18.50
CA VAL A 16 -6.14 2.85 -19.74
C VAL A 16 -6.89 1.96 -20.71
N VAL A 17 -8.05 2.42 -21.17
CA VAL A 17 -8.81 1.71 -22.22
C VAL A 17 -8.10 1.88 -23.56
N VAL A 18 -7.87 0.77 -24.23
CA VAL A 18 -7.20 0.68 -25.53
C VAL A 18 -8.20 0.29 -26.60
N THR A 19 -8.31 1.12 -27.64
CA THR A 19 -9.04 0.77 -28.84
C THR A 19 -8.19 -0.15 -29.70
N VAL A 20 -8.71 -1.35 -30.00
CA VAL A 20 -8.09 -2.33 -30.87
C VAL A 20 -8.86 -2.36 -32.19
N GLU A 21 -8.25 -1.80 -33.23
CA GLU A 21 -8.83 -1.76 -34.57
C GLU A 21 -8.12 -2.78 -35.46
N VAL A 22 -8.87 -3.70 -36.02
CA VAL A 22 -8.33 -4.77 -36.88
C VAL A 22 -8.85 -4.59 -38.29
N ASP A 23 -7.95 -4.44 -39.26
CA ASP A 23 -8.27 -4.47 -40.69
C ASP A 23 -7.64 -5.68 -41.37
N ILE A 24 -8.48 -6.44 -42.11
CA ILE A 24 -8.07 -7.56 -42.93
C ILE A 24 -8.32 -7.21 -44.39
N SER A 25 -7.23 -6.99 -45.13
CA SER A 25 -7.26 -6.62 -46.56
C SER A 25 -6.62 -7.70 -47.44
N GLN A 26 -6.85 -7.60 -48.75
CA GLN A 26 -6.16 -8.46 -49.73
C GLN A 26 -4.69 -8.10 -49.79
N GLY A 27 -3.79 -9.09 -49.92
CA GLY A 27 -2.34 -8.89 -50.03
C GLY A 27 -1.55 -10.08 -49.48
N LEU A 28 -0.23 -9.94 -49.50
CA LEU A 28 0.65 -10.95 -48.91
C LEU A 28 0.33 -11.14 -47.41
N PRO A 29 0.37 -12.38 -46.92
CA PRO A 29 0.10 -12.68 -45.51
C PRO A 29 1.09 -12.00 -44.59
N VAL A 30 0.67 -10.92 -43.95
CA VAL A 30 1.44 -10.14 -42.95
C VAL A 30 0.55 -9.88 -41.76
N PHE A 31 1.10 -9.95 -40.56
CA PHE A 31 0.40 -9.61 -39.32
C PHE A 31 1.20 -8.54 -38.58
N ASP A 32 0.74 -7.30 -38.65
CA ASP A 32 1.38 -6.13 -38.06
C ASP A 32 0.56 -5.52 -36.94
N ILE A 33 1.24 -5.11 -35.84
CA ILE A 33 0.64 -4.37 -34.73
C ILE A 33 1.32 -2.99 -34.65
N VAL A 34 0.51 -1.93 -34.73
CA VAL A 34 0.94 -0.53 -34.69
C VAL A 34 0.31 0.22 -33.52
N GLY A 35 0.79 1.40 -33.14
CA GLY A 35 0.29 2.19 -32.01
C GLY A 35 1.16 2.06 -30.73
N LEU A 36 2.49 2.21 -30.88
CA LEU A 36 3.48 2.13 -29.79
C LEU A 36 3.44 0.85 -28.92
N PRO A 37 3.38 -0.35 -29.55
CA PRO A 37 3.49 -1.58 -28.79
C PRO A 37 4.89 -1.71 -28.19
N ASN A 38 4.99 -2.16 -26.91
CA ASN A 38 6.28 -2.59 -26.38
C ASN A 38 6.67 -3.97 -26.97
N GLN A 39 7.82 -4.51 -26.55
CA GLN A 39 8.28 -5.81 -27.04
C GLN A 39 7.29 -6.94 -26.71
N ALA A 40 6.70 -6.96 -25.50
CA ALA A 40 5.74 -7.97 -25.08
C ALA A 40 4.48 -7.99 -25.96
N VAL A 41 3.99 -6.81 -26.37
CA VAL A 41 2.85 -6.68 -27.30
C VAL A 41 3.25 -7.00 -28.75
N LYS A 42 4.50 -6.79 -29.14
CA LYS A 42 4.99 -7.27 -30.45
C LYS A 42 5.06 -8.78 -30.52
N GLU A 43 5.41 -9.45 -29.43
CA GLU A 43 5.42 -10.91 -29.28
C GLU A 43 3.99 -11.49 -29.28
N SER A 44 2.95 -10.71 -28.93
CA SER A 44 1.54 -11.10 -29.03
C SER A 44 1.13 -11.63 -30.42
N ARG A 45 1.81 -11.20 -31.50
CA ARG A 45 1.54 -11.69 -32.86
C ARG A 45 1.61 -13.20 -32.94
N GLU A 46 2.69 -13.78 -32.43
CA GLU A 46 2.89 -15.24 -32.51
C GLU A 46 1.95 -15.97 -31.52
N ARG A 47 1.73 -15.42 -30.31
CA ARG A 47 0.79 -16.01 -29.34
C ARG A 47 -0.63 -16.01 -29.87
N VAL A 48 -1.12 -14.87 -30.34
CA VAL A 48 -2.49 -14.74 -30.89
C VAL A 48 -2.69 -15.65 -32.10
N ARG A 49 -1.71 -15.71 -33.02
CA ARG A 49 -1.78 -16.58 -34.19
C ARG A 49 -1.90 -18.05 -33.81
N ALA A 50 -1.05 -18.52 -32.89
CA ALA A 50 -1.05 -19.89 -32.41
C ALA A 50 -2.34 -20.21 -31.62
N ALA A 51 -2.76 -19.31 -30.70
CA ALA A 51 -3.96 -19.45 -29.89
C ALA A 51 -5.23 -19.58 -30.75
N ILE A 52 -5.39 -18.75 -31.79
CA ILE A 52 -6.53 -18.83 -32.72
C ILE A 52 -6.57 -20.20 -33.40
N LYS A 53 -5.43 -20.68 -33.93
CA LYS A 53 -5.39 -21.99 -34.61
C LYS A 53 -5.65 -23.15 -33.63
N ASN A 54 -5.01 -23.14 -32.48
CA ASN A 54 -5.14 -24.22 -31.50
C ASN A 54 -6.51 -24.23 -30.79
N SER A 55 -7.24 -23.11 -30.86
CA SER A 55 -8.64 -23.02 -30.41
C SER A 55 -9.67 -23.49 -31.45
N GLY A 56 -9.22 -24.02 -32.59
CA GLY A 56 -10.09 -24.56 -33.64
C GLY A 56 -10.66 -23.49 -34.61
N PHE A 57 -10.03 -22.32 -34.67
CA PHE A 57 -10.40 -21.25 -35.62
C PHE A 57 -9.36 -21.10 -36.73
N ASP A 58 -9.78 -20.57 -37.87
CA ASP A 58 -8.87 -20.28 -38.97
C ASP A 58 -8.17 -18.94 -38.79
N PHE A 59 -6.83 -18.93 -38.91
CA PHE A 59 -6.10 -17.68 -38.99
C PHE A 59 -6.04 -17.19 -40.42
N PRO A 60 -6.57 -15.98 -40.74
CA PRO A 60 -6.68 -15.50 -42.12
C PRO A 60 -5.30 -15.36 -42.80
N MET A 61 -5.12 -16.03 -43.94
CA MET A 61 -3.91 -15.91 -44.78
C MET A 61 -4.00 -14.67 -45.69
N ARG A 62 -4.09 -13.50 -45.07
CA ARG A 62 -4.24 -12.18 -45.69
C ARG A 62 -3.41 -11.16 -44.96
N ARG A 63 -3.36 -9.92 -45.46
CA ARG A 63 -2.74 -8.81 -44.73
C ARG A 63 -3.63 -8.39 -43.56
N ILE A 64 -3.13 -8.52 -42.33
CA ILE A 64 -3.80 -8.13 -41.09
C ILE A 64 -3.00 -6.98 -40.46
N VAL A 65 -3.65 -5.87 -40.20
CA VAL A 65 -3.08 -4.72 -39.47
C VAL A 65 -3.94 -4.49 -38.23
N VAL A 66 -3.28 -4.43 -37.08
CA VAL A 66 -3.91 -4.09 -35.80
C VAL A 66 -3.39 -2.76 -35.32
N ASN A 67 -4.28 -1.78 -35.16
CA ASN A 67 -3.95 -0.47 -34.60
C ASN A 67 -4.41 -0.38 -33.15
N LEU A 68 -3.50 0.03 -32.24
CA LEU A 68 -3.77 0.18 -30.82
C LEU A 68 -3.82 1.66 -30.44
N GLY A 69 -5.02 2.22 -30.28
CA GLY A 69 -5.22 3.62 -29.84
C GLY A 69 -5.44 3.75 -28.33
N PRO A 70 -5.13 4.88 -27.71
CA PRO A 70 -4.43 6.04 -28.28
C PRO A 70 -2.92 5.81 -28.46
N ALA A 71 -2.31 6.46 -29.46
CA ALA A 71 -0.89 6.28 -29.77
C ALA A 71 0.06 6.87 -28.71
N GLU A 72 -0.42 7.77 -27.85
CA GLU A 72 0.37 8.46 -26.82
C GLU A 72 0.75 7.56 -25.65
N VAL A 73 -0.07 6.55 -25.34
CA VAL A 73 0.13 5.63 -24.23
C VAL A 73 0.94 4.42 -24.67
N ARG A 74 1.99 4.10 -23.92
CA ARG A 74 2.80 2.91 -24.15
C ARG A 74 2.05 1.66 -23.68
N LYS A 75 1.78 0.72 -24.58
CA LYS A 75 1.09 -0.52 -24.27
C LYS A 75 2.09 -1.52 -23.71
N SER A 76 1.99 -1.80 -22.41
CA SER A 76 2.96 -2.64 -21.68
C SER A 76 2.41 -3.98 -21.21
N SER A 77 1.09 -4.22 -21.36
CA SER A 77 0.42 -5.41 -20.85
C SER A 77 0.19 -6.46 -21.94
N SER A 78 0.46 -7.72 -21.62
CA SER A 78 0.06 -8.90 -22.41
C SER A 78 -1.45 -9.14 -22.40
N GLY A 79 -2.20 -8.44 -21.56
CA GLY A 79 -3.69 -8.48 -21.50
C GLY A 79 -4.40 -8.06 -22.78
N LEU A 80 -3.66 -7.52 -23.77
CA LEU A 80 -4.18 -7.16 -25.10
C LEU A 80 -4.26 -8.34 -26.09
N ASP A 81 -3.75 -9.52 -25.73
CA ASP A 81 -3.82 -10.69 -26.62
C ASP A 81 -5.28 -11.08 -26.93
N LEU A 82 -6.13 -11.12 -25.90
CA LEU A 82 -7.55 -11.47 -26.06
C LEU A 82 -8.31 -10.48 -26.95
N PRO A 83 -8.28 -9.15 -26.74
CA PRO A 83 -8.99 -8.23 -27.64
C PRO A 83 -8.45 -8.25 -29.07
N ILE A 84 -7.14 -8.48 -29.28
CA ILE A 84 -6.58 -8.66 -30.62
C ILE A 84 -7.14 -9.92 -31.28
N ALA A 85 -7.20 -11.06 -30.57
CA ALA A 85 -7.76 -12.31 -31.08
C ALA A 85 -9.23 -12.17 -31.43
N ILE A 86 -10.04 -11.60 -30.54
CA ILE A 86 -11.47 -11.32 -30.78
C ILE A 86 -11.66 -10.39 -31.98
N GLY A 87 -10.81 -9.36 -32.11
CA GLY A 87 -10.82 -8.45 -33.26
C GLY A 87 -10.56 -9.16 -34.58
N VAL A 88 -9.56 -10.06 -34.63
CA VAL A 88 -9.25 -10.87 -35.82
C VAL A 88 -10.41 -11.83 -36.17
N LEU A 89 -10.99 -12.54 -35.19
CA LEU A 89 -12.11 -13.44 -35.37
C LEU A 89 -13.37 -12.69 -35.81
N ALA A 90 -13.65 -11.51 -35.28
CA ALA A 90 -14.78 -10.67 -35.67
C ALA A 90 -14.60 -10.12 -37.10
N ALA A 91 -13.41 -9.61 -37.44
CA ALA A 91 -13.11 -9.09 -38.78
C ALA A 91 -13.14 -10.18 -39.82
N SER A 92 -12.70 -11.41 -39.51
CA SER A 92 -12.77 -12.57 -40.42
C SER A 92 -14.17 -13.22 -40.54
N GLY A 93 -15.13 -12.77 -39.72
CA GLY A 93 -16.53 -13.30 -39.75
C GLY A 93 -16.69 -14.66 -39.09
N GLN A 94 -15.76 -15.10 -38.25
CA GLN A 94 -15.83 -16.40 -37.57
C GLN A 94 -16.69 -16.39 -36.31
N ILE A 95 -16.97 -15.20 -35.72
CA ILE A 95 -17.95 -15.06 -34.64
C ILE A 95 -19.36 -15.03 -35.26
N ARG A 96 -20.14 -16.09 -35.03
CA ARG A 96 -21.47 -16.32 -35.64
C ARG A 96 -22.58 -15.49 -34.99
N LEU A 97 -22.47 -14.16 -35.08
CA LEU A 97 -23.49 -13.20 -34.68
C LEU A 97 -23.89 -12.30 -35.88
N ARG A 98 -25.14 -11.80 -35.90
CA ARG A 98 -25.54 -10.78 -36.88
C ARG A 98 -24.67 -9.54 -36.71
N LYS A 99 -24.13 -9.00 -37.81
CA LYS A 99 -23.18 -7.85 -37.78
C LYS A 99 -23.63 -6.71 -36.85
N PRO A 100 -24.85 -6.17 -36.89
CA PRO A 100 -25.24 -5.06 -36.02
C PRO A 100 -25.19 -5.42 -34.53
N LYS A 101 -25.60 -6.66 -34.16
CA LYS A 101 -25.57 -7.16 -32.79
C LYS A 101 -24.12 -7.31 -32.30
N LEU A 102 -23.24 -7.90 -33.13
CA LEU A 102 -21.83 -8.08 -32.85
C LEU A 102 -21.14 -6.72 -32.68
N THR A 103 -21.33 -5.78 -33.60
CA THR A 103 -20.72 -4.46 -33.53
C THR A 103 -21.12 -3.73 -32.25
N LYS A 104 -22.41 -3.73 -31.88
CA LYS A 104 -22.89 -3.11 -30.64
C LYS A 104 -22.27 -3.76 -29.41
N LEU A 105 -22.18 -5.08 -29.35
CA LEU A 105 -21.58 -5.82 -28.25
C LEU A 105 -20.08 -5.48 -28.12
N LEU A 106 -19.32 -5.53 -29.21
CA LEU A 106 -17.88 -5.23 -29.20
C LEU A 106 -17.59 -3.78 -28.78
N GLN A 107 -18.49 -2.83 -29.07
CA GLN A 107 -18.35 -1.41 -28.69
C GLN A 107 -18.80 -1.11 -27.26
N SER A 108 -19.47 -2.02 -26.57
CA SER A 108 -19.90 -1.85 -25.17
C SER A 108 -19.20 -2.80 -24.20
N THR A 109 -18.20 -3.52 -24.66
CA THR A 109 -17.53 -4.59 -23.90
C THR A 109 -16.03 -4.43 -23.91
N LEU A 110 -15.41 -4.65 -22.77
CA LEU A 110 -13.97 -4.70 -22.59
C LEU A 110 -13.48 -6.16 -22.59
N PHE A 111 -12.44 -6.44 -23.34
CA PHE A 111 -11.78 -7.74 -23.36
C PHE A 111 -10.39 -7.62 -22.77
N ILE A 112 -10.06 -8.43 -21.77
CA ILE A 112 -8.76 -8.41 -21.10
C ILE A 112 -8.29 -9.84 -20.88
N GLY A 113 -7.15 -10.22 -21.43
CA GLY A 113 -6.59 -11.56 -21.22
C GLY A 113 -5.29 -11.78 -21.97
N GLU A 114 -4.35 -12.45 -21.33
CA GLU A 114 -3.15 -12.99 -21.96
C GLU A 114 -3.46 -14.38 -22.51
N LEU A 115 -3.03 -14.66 -23.72
CA LEU A 115 -3.21 -15.96 -24.36
C LEU A 115 -1.92 -16.78 -24.33
N SER A 116 -2.05 -18.04 -23.97
CA SER A 116 -1.01 -19.04 -24.23
C SER A 116 -1.11 -19.58 -25.66
N LEU A 117 -0.06 -20.24 -26.13
CA LEU A 117 -0.02 -20.80 -27.50
C LEU A 117 -1.11 -21.84 -27.77
N ASP A 118 -1.55 -22.56 -26.73
CA ASP A 118 -2.64 -23.54 -26.77
C ASP A 118 -4.04 -22.94 -26.78
N GLY A 119 -4.16 -21.60 -26.65
CA GLY A 119 -5.42 -20.88 -26.57
C GLY A 119 -5.99 -20.75 -25.16
N SER A 120 -5.27 -21.17 -24.11
CA SER A 120 -5.67 -20.94 -22.72
C SER A 120 -5.47 -19.49 -22.33
N LEU A 121 -6.37 -18.99 -21.45
CA LEU A 121 -6.33 -17.64 -20.88
C LEU A 121 -5.62 -17.66 -19.53
N LYS A 122 -4.65 -16.77 -19.38
CA LYS A 122 -3.91 -16.57 -18.14
C LYS A 122 -4.44 -15.39 -17.34
N LYS A 123 -4.16 -15.40 -16.03
CA LYS A 123 -4.40 -14.28 -15.14
C LYS A 123 -3.65 -13.04 -15.65
N THR A 124 -4.37 -11.91 -15.72
CA THR A 124 -3.81 -10.60 -16.06
C THR A 124 -3.64 -9.76 -14.81
N GLN A 125 -2.45 -9.16 -14.62
CA GLN A 125 -2.16 -8.25 -13.52
C GLN A 125 -2.82 -6.89 -13.75
N GLY A 126 -3.25 -6.22 -12.67
CA GLY A 126 -3.85 -4.88 -12.72
C GLY A 126 -5.28 -4.86 -13.26
N ILE A 127 -5.97 -5.99 -13.19
CA ILE A 127 -7.35 -6.12 -13.68
C ILE A 127 -8.29 -5.14 -12.97
N LEU A 128 -8.08 -4.86 -11.67
CA LEU A 128 -8.89 -3.88 -10.92
C LEU A 128 -8.73 -2.47 -11.47
N SER A 129 -7.50 -2.03 -11.75
CA SER A 129 -7.25 -0.72 -12.33
C SER A 129 -7.93 -0.56 -13.70
N MET A 130 -7.84 -1.61 -14.53
CA MET A 130 -8.48 -1.62 -15.85
C MET A 130 -10.01 -1.60 -15.74
N ALA A 131 -10.58 -2.34 -14.78
CA ALA A 131 -12.01 -2.39 -14.54
C ALA A 131 -12.57 -1.07 -14.00
N MET A 132 -11.87 -0.41 -13.08
CA MET A 132 -12.26 0.91 -12.59
C MET A 132 -12.26 1.94 -13.72
N LYS A 133 -11.25 1.91 -14.59
CA LYS A 133 -11.23 2.80 -15.76
C LYS A 133 -12.35 2.50 -16.75
N ALA A 134 -12.69 1.22 -16.95
CA ALA A 134 -13.84 0.83 -17.77
C ALA A 134 -15.14 1.39 -17.21
N LEU A 135 -15.31 1.36 -15.89
CA LEU A 135 -16.48 1.93 -15.20
C LEU A 135 -16.58 3.45 -15.44
N ASP A 136 -15.48 4.19 -15.32
CA ASP A 136 -15.43 5.63 -15.61
C ASP A 136 -15.83 5.93 -17.06
N ASP A 137 -15.38 5.08 -18.01
CA ASP A 137 -15.68 5.18 -19.44
C ASP A 137 -17.06 4.55 -19.80
N LYS A 138 -17.85 4.13 -18.79
CA LYS A 138 -19.21 3.53 -18.93
C LYS A 138 -19.23 2.22 -19.71
N ILE A 139 -18.14 1.46 -19.69
CA ILE A 139 -18.06 0.09 -20.22
C ILE A 139 -18.29 -0.86 -19.04
N LEU A 140 -19.51 -1.39 -18.94
CA LEU A 140 -19.96 -2.16 -17.78
C LEU A 140 -19.80 -3.68 -17.94
N THR A 141 -19.40 -4.16 -19.12
CA THR A 141 -19.23 -5.59 -19.40
C THR A 141 -17.76 -5.91 -19.66
N ILE A 142 -17.22 -6.90 -18.96
CA ILE A 142 -15.81 -7.32 -19.08
C ILE A 142 -15.74 -8.82 -19.34
N PHE A 143 -15.01 -9.24 -20.39
CA PHE A 143 -14.61 -10.62 -20.64
C PHE A 143 -13.14 -10.81 -20.30
N THR A 144 -12.84 -11.81 -19.48
CA THR A 144 -11.47 -12.04 -19.00
C THR A 144 -11.22 -13.52 -18.67
N SER A 145 -10.05 -13.84 -18.13
CA SER A 145 -9.76 -15.17 -17.57
C SER A 145 -10.62 -15.46 -16.34
N SER A 146 -11.04 -16.71 -16.14
CA SER A 146 -11.77 -17.16 -14.94
C SER A 146 -11.03 -16.80 -13.65
N ASP A 147 -9.70 -16.80 -13.66
CA ASP A 147 -8.88 -16.44 -12.51
C ASP A 147 -9.05 -14.98 -12.06
N ASN A 148 -9.49 -14.09 -12.96
CA ASN A 148 -9.65 -12.67 -12.67
C ASN A 148 -11.07 -12.30 -12.21
N VAL A 149 -12.06 -13.16 -12.49
CA VAL A 149 -13.49 -12.85 -12.28
C VAL A 149 -13.82 -12.63 -10.80
N SER A 150 -13.27 -13.46 -9.91
CA SER A 150 -13.52 -13.34 -8.47
C SER A 150 -13.14 -11.97 -7.90
N LEU A 151 -12.10 -11.33 -8.48
CA LEU A 151 -11.71 -9.98 -8.08
C LEU A 151 -12.69 -8.92 -8.58
N LEU A 152 -13.25 -9.10 -9.78
CA LEU A 152 -14.20 -8.19 -10.43
C LEU A 152 -15.60 -8.26 -9.84
N HIS A 153 -16.02 -9.39 -9.28
CA HIS A 153 -17.34 -9.54 -8.64
C HIS A 153 -17.54 -8.56 -7.48
N ASN A 154 -16.48 -8.07 -6.90
CA ASN A 154 -16.53 -7.06 -5.84
C ASN A 154 -16.94 -5.67 -6.36
N ILE A 155 -17.07 -5.45 -7.66
CA ILE A 155 -17.51 -4.19 -8.25
C ILE A 155 -18.93 -4.36 -8.78
N GLU A 156 -19.93 -4.03 -7.97
CA GLU A 156 -21.37 -4.27 -8.27
C GLU A 156 -21.82 -3.73 -9.63
N ALA A 157 -21.25 -2.64 -10.12
CA ALA A 157 -21.63 -2.01 -11.37
C ALA A 157 -21.09 -2.74 -12.62
N ILE A 158 -20.20 -3.73 -12.46
CA ILE A 158 -19.53 -4.43 -13.57
C ILE A 158 -20.07 -5.85 -13.70
N THR A 159 -20.50 -6.20 -14.90
CA THR A 159 -20.82 -7.57 -15.27
C THR A 159 -19.58 -8.23 -15.87
N SER A 160 -18.99 -9.19 -15.17
CA SER A 160 -17.80 -9.91 -15.63
C SER A 160 -18.11 -11.32 -16.08
N TYR A 161 -17.49 -11.72 -17.18
CA TYR A 161 -17.55 -13.08 -17.73
C TYR A 161 -16.15 -13.65 -17.80
N GLY A 162 -15.95 -14.83 -17.22
CA GLY A 162 -14.67 -15.52 -17.20
C GLY A 162 -14.68 -16.82 -18.00
N ALA A 163 -13.56 -17.11 -18.64
CA ALA A 163 -13.35 -18.40 -19.29
C ALA A 163 -11.88 -18.84 -19.18
N HIS A 164 -11.64 -20.13 -19.40
CA HIS A 164 -10.30 -20.71 -19.38
C HIS A 164 -9.64 -20.70 -20.77
N THR A 165 -10.44 -20.64 -21.85
CA THR A 165 -9.92 -20.70 -23.23
C THR A 165 -10.53 -19.62 -24.13
N LEU A 166 -9.82 -19.28 -25.21
CA LEU A 166 -10.33 -18.38 -26.25
C LEU A 166 -11.63 -18.93 -26.89
N ALA A 167 -11.73 -20.25 -27.09
CA ALA A 167 -12.92 -20.88 -27.64
C ALA A 167 -14.15 -20.65 -26.74
N ASP A 168 -13.97 -20.70 -25.42
CA ASP A 168 -15.06 -20.49 -24.47
C ASP A 168 -15.47 -19.02 -24.40
N ILE A 169 -14.52 -18.08 -24.50
CA ILE A 169 -14.85 -16.65 -24.65
C ILE A 169 -15.71 -16.42 -25.90
N VAL A 170 -15.37 -17.02 -27.03
CA VAL A 170 -16.18 -16.88 -28.25
C VAL A 170 -17.60 -17.44 -28.06
N LYS A 171 -17.75 -18.57 -27.34
CA LYS A 171 -19.09 -19.12 -26.99
C LYS A 171 -19.86 -18.14 -26.09
N LEU A 172 -19.21 -17.60 -25.04
CA LEU A 172 -19.79 -16.62 -24.13
C LEU A 172 -20.24 -15.34 -24.86
N VAL A 173 -19.46 -14.84 -25.81
CA VAL A 173 -19.79 -13.68 -26.65
C VAL A 173 -21.06 -13.94 -27.47
N ILE A 174 -21.27 -15.19 -27.94
CA ILE A 174 -22.43 -15.57 -28.72
C ILE A 174 -23.66 -15.76 -27.82
N ARG A 175 -23.49 -16.37 -26.64
CA ARG A 175 -24.57 -16.75 -25.71
C ARG A 175 -24.16 -16.49 -24.24
N PRO A 176 -24.15 -15.22 -23.80
CA PRO A 176 -23.69 -14.87 -22.45
C PRO A 176 -24.59 -15.46 -21.35
N ASP A 177 -25.86 -15.70 -21.61
CA ASP A 177 -26.82 -16.18 -20.59
C ASP A 177 -26.69 -17.68 -20.26
N GLU A 178 -26.03 -18.48 -21.11
CA GLU A 178 -25.87 -19.93 -20.90
C GLU A 178 -24.68 -20.28 -19.98
N TYR A 179 -23.79 -19.33 -19.71
CA TYR A 179 -22.52 -19.56 -18.98
C TYR A 179 -22.28 -18.49 -17.92
N ARG A 180 -23.23 -18.29 -17.02
CA ARG A 180 -22.96 -17.51 -15.81
C ARG A 180 -21.99 -18.32 -14.93
N VAL A 181 -20.80 -17.80 -14.69
CA VAL A 181 -19.92 -18.37 -13.67
C VAL A 181 -20.61 -18.16 -12.32
N ASP A 182 -20.89 -19.26 -11.63
CA ASP A 182 -21.43 -19.20 -10.28
C ASP A 182 -20.53 -18.31 -9.40
N THR A 183 -21.19 -17.40 -8.70
CA THR A 183 -20.53 -16.56 -7.69
C THR A 183 -19.84 -17.47 -6.69
N VAL A 184 -18.53 -17.44 -6.66
CA VAL A 184 -17.79 -18.03 -5.54
C VAL A 184 -18.15 -17.17 -4.35
N ASP A 185 -18.88 -17.73 -3.39
CA ASP A 185 -19.17 -17.10 -2.13
C ASP A 185 -17.87 -16.57 -1.55
N ASP A 186 -17.82 -15.28 -1.37
CA ASP A 186 -16.73 -14.61 -0.67
C ASP A 186 -16.91 -14.95 0.82
N ASP A 187 -16.50 -16.16 1.20
CA ASP A 187 -16.32 -16.51 2.60
C ASP A 187 -15.26 -15.57 3.16
N CYS A 188 -15.72 -14.37 3.56
CA CYS A 188 -14.92 -13.35 4.25
C CYS A 188 -14.41 -13.82 5.62
N ASN A 189 -14.57 -15.09 5.95
CA ASN A 189 -13.99 -15.76 7.09
C ASN A 189 -12.53 -16.20 6.83
N ASP A 190 -11.67 -15.27 6.40
CA ASP A 190 -10.26 -15.35 6.77
C ASP A 190 -10.12 -14.96 8.27
N ALA A 191 -10.95 -15.57 9.11
CA ALA A 191 -10.64 -15.81 10.51
C ALA A 191 -9.52 -16.86 10.57
N VAL A 192 -8.43 -16.64 9.86
CA VAL A 192 -7.14 -17.13 10.30
C VAL A 192 -6.87 -16.31 11.56
N ASN A 193 -7.21 -16.88 12.72
CA ASN A 193 -6.65 -16.47 14.00
C ASN A 193 -5.18 -16.15 13.69
N SER A 194 -4.84 -14.87 13.69
CA SER A 194 -3.43 -14.52 13.61
C SER A 194 -2.84 -15.13 14.87
N LEU A 195 -1.94 -16.09 14.70
CA LEU A 195 -1.19 -16.70 15.81
C LEU A 195 -0.37 -15.64 16.56
N ILE A 196 -0.47 -14.39 16.16
CA ILE A 196 0.31 -13.25 16.63
C ILE A 196 -0.62 -12.36 17.46
N ASP A 197 -0.34 -12.26 18.76
CA ASP A 197 -1.06 -11.43 19.72
C ASP A 197 -0.11 -10.62 20.59
N TYR A 198 -0.52 -9.42 21.03
CA TYR A 198 0.26 -8.61 21.98
C TYR A 198 0.42 -9.26 23.35
N LYS A 199 -0.41 -10.25 23.69
CA LYS A 199 -0.20 -11.09 24.89
C LYS A 199 1.15 -11.80 24.90
N ASP A 200 1.70 -12.12 23.71
CA ASP A 200 3.00 -12.79 23.59
C ASP A 200 4.17 -11.83 23.91
N VAL A 201 3.92 -10.53 23.93
CA VAL A 201 4.95 -9.53 24.27
C VAL A 201 4.98 -9.37 25.79
N GLN A 202 5.99 -9.95 26.41
CA GLN A 202 6.17 -9.90 27.86
C GLN A 202 6.71 -8.54 28.30
N GLY A 203 6.12 -7.94 29.33
CA GLY A 203 6.47 -6.59 29.77
C GLY A 203 6.18 -5.53 28.71
N GLN A 204 7.05 -4.54 28.54
CA GLN A 204 6.99 -3.50 27.50
C GLN A 204 5.72 -2.64 27.52
N GLU A 205 5.19 -2.34 28.71
CA GLU A 205 3.92 -1.60 28.86
C GLU A 205 3.95 -0.23 28.17
N LEU A 206 5.05 0.52 28.30
CA LEU A 206 5.25 1.78 27.57
C LEU A 206 5.27 1.58 26.05
N GLY A 207 5.89 0.49 25.60
CA GLY A 207 5.91 0.12 24.19
C GLY A 207 4.52 -0.21 23.66
N LYS A 208 3.75 -1.02 24.38
CA LYS A 208 2.35 -1.37 24.04
C LYS A 208 1.46 -0.12 24.02
N ARG A 209 1.55 0.74 25.05
CA ARG A 209 0.78 2.01 25.11
C ARG A 209 1.13 2.92 23.93
N ALA A 210 2.41 3.05 23.57
CA ALA A 210 2.82 3.80 22.40
C ALA A 210 2.29 3.22 21.08
N MET A 211 2.20 1.88 20.95
CA MET A 211 1.58 1.26 19.77
C MET A 211 0.08 1.55 19.69
N VAL A 212 -0.64 1.59 20.83
CA VAL A 212 -2.06 2.01 20.88
C VAL A 212 -2.20 3.47 20.39
N ILE A 213 -1.34 4.38 20.91
CA ILE A 213 -1.35 5.78 20.49
C ILE A 213 -1.02 5.91 18.99
N ALA A 214 -0.01 5.17 18.50
CA ALA A 214 0.36 5.15 17.09
C ALA A 214 -0.78 4.65 16.19
N ALA A 215 -1.46 3.58 16.60
CA ALA A 215 -2.60 3.02 15.88
C ALA A 215 -3.81 3.96 15.86
N ALA A 216 -4.10 4.58 17.01
CA ALA A 216 -5.24 5.49 17.13
C ALA A 216 -5.04 6.79 16.35
N GLY A 217 -3.86 7.39 16.41
CA GLY A 217 -3.55 8.69 15.77
C GLY A 217 -2.95 8.61 14.38
N VAL A 218 -2.53 7.44 13.90
CA VAL A 218 -1.66 7.25 12.71
C VAL A 218 -0.34 8.01 12.91
N HIS A 219 0.33 7.74 14.04
CA HIS A 219 1.60 8.37 14.38
C HIS A 219 2.78 7.50 13.98
N HIS A 220 3.85 8.15 13.51
CA HIS A 220 5.10 7.48 13.20
C HIS A 220 5.93 7.24 14.45
N VAL A 221 6.59 6.08 14.52
CA VAL A 221 7.29 5.60 15.72
C VAL A 221 8.76 5.35 15.44
N MET A 222 9.61 5.69 16.39
CA MET A 222 10.99 5.23 16.45
C MET A 222 11.23 4.45 17.73
N MET A 223 11.68 3.22 17.59
CA MET A 223 12.04 2.32 18.68
C MET A 223 13.56 2.21 18.78
N ILE A 224 14.09 2.44 19.96
CA ILE A 224 15.52 2.31 20.24
C ILE A 224 15.70 1.32 21.37
N GLY A 225 16.61 0.36 21.21
CA GLY A 225 16.87 -0.62 22.25
C GLY A 225 17.91 -1.66 21.83
N PRO A 226 18.48 -2.41 22.78
CA PRO A 226 19.50 -3.40 22.50
C PRO A 226 18.97 -4.54 21.61
N PRO A 227 19.86 -5.32 20.99
CA PRO A 227 19.44 -6.52 20.25
C PRO A 227 18.65 -7.48 21.15
N GLY A 228 17.57 -8.07 20.62
CA GLY A 228 16.72 -8.99 21.36
C GLY A 228 15.76 -8.35 22.37
N SER A 229 15.55 -7.03 22.33
CA SER A 229 14.61 -6.34 23.22
C SER A 229 13.14 -6.45 22.83
N GLY A 230 12.79 -7.07 21.69
CA GLY A 230 11.41 -7.26 21.25
C GLY A 230 10.86 -6.20 20.29
N LYS A 231 11.70 -5.30 19.73
CA LYS A 231 11.30 -4.25 18.78
C LYS A 231 10.49 -4.79 17.60
N THR A 232 10.99 -5.84 16.96
CA THR A 232 10.35 -6.49 15.82
C THR A 232 9.00 -7.10 16.24
N MET A 233 8.93 -7.73 17.42
CA MET A 233 7.68 -8.30 17.95
C MET A 233 6.60 -7.24 18.16
N LEU A 234 6.97 -6.06 18.68
CA LEU A 234 6.03 -4.94 18.86
C LEU A 234 5.52 -4.42 17.50
N ALA A 235 6.41 -4.29 16.51
CA ALA A 235 6.07 -3.78 15.19
C ALA A 235 5.16 -4.74 14.40
N GLU A 236 5.48 -6.03 14.37
CA GLU A 236 4.74 -7.06 13.62
C GLU A 236 3.29 -7.21 14.10
N ARG A 237 3.04 -6.90 15.37
CA ARG A 237 1.71 -6.97 15.97
C ARG A 237 0.86 -5.72 15.73
N LEU A 238 1.43 -4.61 15.31
CA LEU A 238 0.67 -3.37 15.09
C LEU A 238 -0.54 -3.55 14.14
N PRO A 239 -0.46 -4.30 13.03
CA PRO A 239 -1.62 -4.53 12.17
C PRO A 239 -2.81 -5.19 12.88
N THR A 240 -2.59 -5.94 13.97
CA THR A 240 -3.66 -6.64 14.71
C THR A 240 -4.56 -5.71 15.49
N ILE A 241 -4.05 -4.53 15.88
CA ILE A 241 -4.79 -3.52 16.65
C ILE A 241 -5.30 -2.36 15.79
N LEU A 242 -4.90 -2.30 14.52
CA LEU A 242 -5.42 -1.28 13.59
C LEU A 242 -6.90 -1.55 13.27
N PRO A 243 -7.71 -0.49 13.09
CA PRO A 243 -9.08 -0.64 12.61
C PRO A 243 -9.13 -1.37 11.26
N PRO A 244 -10.19 -2.13 10.98
CA PRO A 244 -10.33 -2.82 9.69
C PRO A 244 -10.29 -1.81 8.54
N LEU A 245 -9.85 -2.27 7.37
CA LEU A 245 -9.88 -1.45 6.15
C LEU A 245 -11.34 -1.17 5.75
N SER A 246 -11.66 0.07 5.40
CA SER A 246 -12.92 0.40 4.75
C SER A 246 -13.01 -0.26 3.36
N TRP A 247 -14.19 -0.27 2.76
CA TRP A 247 -14.35 -0.82 1.41
C TRP A 247 -13.43 -0.13 0.39
N GLU A 248 -13.38 1.21 0.44
CA GLU A 248 -12.54 2.01 -0.43
C GLU A 248 -11.05 1.74 -0.18
N GLU A 249 -10.64 1.64 1.10
CA GLU A 249 -9.25 1.30 1.46
C GLU A 249 -8.86 -0.10 0.99
N ARG A 250 -9.78 -1.08 1.10
CA ARG A 250 -9.56 -2.45 0.59
C ARG A 250 -9.35 -2.45 -0.91
N LEU A 251 -10.19 -1.72 -1.64
CA LEU A 251 -10.11 -1.63 -3.10
C LEU A 251 -8.81 -0.97 -3.55
N GLU A 252 -8.46 0.18 -2.94
CA GLU A 252 -7.23 0.93 -3.23
C GLU A 252 -5.97 0.09 -2.94
N THR A 253 -5.91 -0.55 -1.77
CA THR A 253 -4.78 -1.40 -1.39
C THR A 253 -4.67 -2.62 -2.31
N THR A 254 -5.79 -3.28 -2.63
CA THR A 254 -5.80 -4.43 -3.54
C THR A 254 -5.33 -4.04 -4.94
N ARG A 255 -5.77 -2.89 -5.45
CA ARG A 255 -5.34 -2.33 -6.74
C ARG A 255 -3.83 -2.16 -6.83
N ILE A 256 -3.20 -1.63 -5.77
CA ILE A 256 -1.75 -1.47 -5.69
C ILE A 256 -1.04 -2.83 -5.76
N HIS A 257 -1.51 -3.80 -4.96
CA HIS A 257 -0.92 -5.14 -4.92
C HIS A 257 -1.19 -5.95 -6.19
N ASP A 258 -2.34 -5.73 -6.86
CA ASP A 258 -2.66 -6.34 -8.15
C ASP A 258 -1.71 -5.87 -9.26
N VAL A 259 -1.46 -4.56 -9.34
CA VAL A 259 -0.49 -3.99 -10.29
C VAL A 259 0.94 -4.46 -10.00
N ALA A 260 1.30 -4.63 -8.74
CA ALA A 260 2.60 -5.19 -8.35
C ALA A 260 2.74 -6.69 -8.69
N GLY A 261 1.62 -7.40 -8.90
CA GLY A 261 1.59 -8.84 -9.10
C GLY A 261 1.78 -9.65 -7.81
N LEU A 262 1.44 -9.08 -6.66
CA LEU A 262 1.64 -9.63 -5.33
C LEU A 262 0.35 -10.16 -4.68
N LEU A 263 -0.75 -10.28 -5.42
CA LEU A 263 -1.96 -10.90 -4.91
C LEU A 263 -1.82 -12.42 -4.90
N GLU A 264 -1.68 -13.02 -3.71
CA GLU A 264 -1.58 -14.46 -3.51
C GLU A 264 -2.91 -15.17 -3.85
N LYS A 265 -4.02 -14.56 -3.47
CA LYS A 265 -5.38 -15.03 -3.78
C LYS A 265 -6.09 -13.95 -4.60
N ASN A 266 -6.97 -14.34 -5.52
CA ASN A 266 -7.76 -13.41 -6.33
C ASN A 266 -8.93 -12.83 -5.51
N ARG A 267 -8.61 -12.22 -4.36
CA ARG A 267 -9.57 -11.63 -3.41
C ARG A 267 -9.11 -10.24 -2.99
N LEU A 268 -10.05 -9.43 -2.51
CA LEU A 268 -9.72 -8.15 -1.91
C LEU A 268 -8.90 -8.35 -0.64
N ILE A 269 -7.88 -7.51 -0.47
CA ILE A 269 -7.07 -7.48 0.74
C ILE A 269 -7.95 -7.05 1.92
N ALA A 270 -8.09 -7.91 2.92
CA ALA A 270 -8.87 -7.66 4.13
C ALA A 270 -8.00 -7.16 5.30
N LYS A 271 -6.72 -7.56 5.33
CA LYS A 271 -5.77 -7.20 6.40
C LYS A 271 -4.92 -6.02 5.96
N ARG A 272 -4.59 -5.13 6.91
CA ARG A 272 -3.67 -4.03 6.65
C ARG A 272 -2.28 -4.57 6.30
N PRO A 273 -1.65 -4.08 5.21
CA PRO A 273 -0.32 -4.52 4.82
C PRO A 273 0.72 -4.25 5.90
N PHE A 274 1.65 -5.18 6.07
CA PHE A 274 2.88 -5.01 6.84
C PHE A 274 4.05 -5.25 5.91
N ARG A 275 4.88 -4.22 5.72
CA ARG A 275 6.05 -4.30 4.84
C ARG A 275 7.31 -4.08 5.66
N CYS A 276 8.25 -5.01 5.53
CA CYS A 276 9.54 -4.98 6.22
C CYS A 276 10.66 -5.21 5.19
N PRO A 277 11.09 -4.17 4.46
CA PRO A 277 12.19 -4.30 3.52
C PRO A 277 13.51 -4.57 4.25
N HIS A 278 14.35 -5.41 3.66
CA HIS A 278 15.68 -5.68 4.16
C HIS A 278 16.61 -4.46 3.92
N HIS A 279 17.60 -4.22 4.78
CA HIS A 279 18.50 -3.06 4.68
C HIS A 279 19.34 -3.03 3.38
N THR A 280 19.49 -4.16 2.68
CA THR A 280 20.11 -4.24 1.36
C THR A 280 19.18 -3.86 0.19
N ALA A 281 17.93 -3.50 0.47
CA ALA A 281 16.97 -3.11 -0.56
C ALA A 281 17.46 -1.88 -1.34
N THR A 282 17.28 -1.92 -2.65
CA THR A 282 17.67 -0.80 -3.52
C THR A 282 16.66 0.34 -3.42
N LEU A 283 17.08 1.57 -3.75
CA LEU A 283 16.17 2.72 -3.81
C LEU A 283 14.94 2.46 -4.69
N ALA A 284 15.15 1.80 -5.85
CA ALA A 284 14.07 1.45 -6.75
C ALA A 284 13.09 0.41 -6.16
N SER A 285 13.56 -0.49 -5.30
CA SER A 285 12.68 -1.41 -4.57
C SER A 285 11.83 -0.68 -3.52
N ILE A 286 12.40 0.32 -2.86
CA ILE A 286 11.72 1.08 -1.80
C ILE A 286 10.70 2.07 -2.38
N ILE A 287 11.12 2.89 -3.34
CA ILE A 287 10.29 3.95 -3.95
C ILE A 287 9.34 3.37 -5.03
N GLY A 288 9.82 2.40 -5.75
CA GLY A 288 9.22 1.93 -7.00
C GLY A 288 9.98 2.42 -8.22
N GLY A 289 9.58 1.94 -9.39
CA GLY A 289 10.21 2.33 -10.66
C GLY A 289 10.44 1.16 -11.61
N GLY A 290 11.60 1.17 -12.26
CA GLY A 290 11.94 0.18 -13.31
C GLY A 290 11.24 0.45 -14.64
N SER A 291 11.27 -0.53 -15.56
CA SER A 291 10.72 -0.35 -16.93
C SER A 291 9.18 -0.20 -16.95
N ASN A 292 8.46 -0.65 -15.94
CA ASN A 292 6.99 -0.64 -15.89
C ASN A 292 6.42 0.24 -14.75
N ALA A 293 7.22 1.14 -14.14
CA ALA A 293 6.83 1.98 -13.01
C ALA A 293 6.11 1.17 -11.90
N LYS A 294 6.65 0.02 -11.52
CA LYS A 294 6.05 -0.81 -10.47
C LYS A 294 6.07 -0.08 -9.12
N PRO A 295 5.02 -0.21 -8.29
CA PRO A 295 5.03 0.32 -6.94
C PRO A 295 6.14 -0.32 -6.10
N GLY A 296 6.78 0.49 -5.25
CA GLY A 296 7.79 0.04 -4.29
C GLY A 296 7.20 -0.28 -2.91
N GLU A 297 8.08 -0.66 -1.95
CA GLU A 297 7.68 -1.05 -0.60
C GLU A 297 6.89 0.05 0.14
N ILE A 298 7.21 1.33 -0.13
CA ILE A 298 6.48 2.48 0.42
C ILE A 298 5.01 2.46 -0.02
N THR A 299 4.75 2.26 -1.31
CA THR A 299 3.39 2.20 -1.87
C THR A 299 2.69 0.90 -1.44
N LEU A 300 3.42 -0.22 -1.37
CA LEU A 300 2.88 -1.50 -0.90
C LEU A 300 2.48 -1.49 0.58
N ALA A 301 3.05 -0.58 1.38
CA ALA A 301 2.66 -0.37 2.78
C ALA A 301 1.41 0.52 2.93
N HIS A 302 0.84 1.04 1.84
CA HIS A 302 -0.31 1.94 1.88
C HIS A 302 -1.47 1.38 2.70
N LYS A 303 -2.06 2.23 3.58
CA LYS A 303 -3.08 1.89 4.59
C LYS A 303 -2.66 0.83 5.61
N GLY A 304 -1.35 0.58 5.72
CA GLY A 304 -0.78 -0.39 6.63
C GLY A 304 0.43 0.15 7.39
N VAL A 305 1.46 -0.67 7.51
CA VAL A 305 2.67 -0.41 8.29
C VAL A 305 3.91 -0.62 7.41
N LEU A 306 4.80 0.36 7.41
CA LEU A 306 6.16 0.22 6.88
C LEU A 306 7.13 0.14 8.08
N PHE A 307 7.72 -1.03 8.26
CA PHE A 307 8.70 -1.30 9.32
C PHE A 307 10.12 -1.32 8.73
N ILE A 308 10.95 -0.41 9.18
CA ILE A 308 12.36 -0.32 8.80
C ILE A 308 13.17 -0.81 10.00
N ASP A 309 13.50 -2.09 10.00
CA ASP A 309 14.37 -2.66 11.03
C ASP A 309 15.82 -2.29 10.76
N GLU A 310 16.61 -2.15 11.83
CA GLU A 310 18.01 -1.73 11.75
C GLU A 310 18.18 -0.45 10.89
N ALA A 311 17.30 0.53 11.08
CA ALA A 311 17.26 1.75 10.25
C ALA A 311 18.63 2.40 9.99
N PRO A 312 19.59 2.49 10.96
CA PRO A 312 20.92 3.03 10.69
C PRO A 312 21.78 2.19 9.73
N GLU A 313 21.39 0.96 9.40
CA GLU A 313 22.13 0.13 8.42
C GLU A 313 21.71 0.40 6.97
N PHE A 314 20.57 1.06 6.78
CA PHE A 314 20.17 1.50 5.44
C PHE A 314 21.06 2.62 4.92
N PRO A 315 21.34 2.67 3.61
CA PRO A 315 22.00 3.82 2.99
C PRO A 315 21.19 5.10 3.23
N ARG A 316 21.87 6.18 3.58
CA ARG A 316 21.23 7.46 3.93
C ARG A 316 20.24 7.97 2.88
N TYR A 317 20.59 7.82 1.60
CA TYR A 317 19.74 8.26 0.48
C TYR A 317 18.42 7.46 0.39
N VAL A 318 18.41 6.21 0.87
CA VAL A 318 17.19 5.37 0.94
C VAL A 318 16.27 5.87 2.05
N LEU A 319 16.82 6.14 3.23
CA LEU A 319 16.05 6.73 4.34
C LEU A 319 15.52 8.12 3.96
N ASP A 320 16.36 8.96 3.35
CA ASP A 320 15.96 10.31 2.93
C ASP A 320 14.78 10.31 1.93
N ALA A 321 14.59 9.23 1.19
CA ALA A 321 13.43 9.06 0.29
C ALA A 321 12.10 8.95 1.06
N LEU A 322 12.12 8.58 2.34
CA LEU A 322 10.92 8.55 3.19
C LEU A 322 10.40 9.95 3.54
N ARG A 323 11.20 11.02 3.35
CA ARG A 323 10.80 12.39 3.74
C ARG A 323 9.52 12.85 3.05
N GLN A 324 9.40 12.60 1.74
CA GLN A 324 8.23 13.00 0.97
C GLN A 324 6.97 12.23 1.42
N PRO A 325 6.94 10.89 1.43
CA PRO A 325 5.74 10.15 1.80
C PRO A 325 5.29 10.36 3.25
N LEU A 326 6.24 10.60 4.19
CA LEU A 326 5.90 10.91 5.58
C LEU A 326 5.24 12.30 5.78
N GLU A 327 5.29 13.17 4.78
CA GLU A 327 4.70 14.51 4.85
C GLU A 327 3.49 14.66 3.92
N SER A 328 3.59 14.16 2.69
CA SER A 328 2.56 14.33 1.66
C SER A 328 1.63 13.13 1.51
N HIS A 329 1.91 11.99 2.16
CA HIS A 329 1.21 10.71 1.97
C HIS A 329 1.18 10.24 0.50
N MET A 330 2.12 10.72 -0.29
CA MET A 330 2.30 10.41 -1.70
C MET A 330 3.77 10.23 -2.01
N ILE A 331 4.09 9.44 -3.01
CA ILE A 331 5.45 9.32 -3.55
C ILE A 331 5.44 9.50 -5.06
N THR A 332 6.30 10.38 -5.56
CA THR A 332 6.43 10.66 -6.99
C THR A 332 7.60 9.87 -7.57
N VAL A 333 7.28 9.00 -8.53
CA VAL A 333 8.27 8.21 -9.29
C VAL A 333 8.45 8.84 -10.67
N ASN A 334 9.58 9.50 -10.85
CA ASN A 334 9.90 10.16 -12.12
C ASN A 334 10.54 9.17 -13.10
N ARG A 335 10.13 9.23 -14.36
CA ARG A 335 10.71 8.55 -15.50
C ARG A 335 11.12 9.55 -16.58
N LEU A 336 11.87 9.09 -17.57
CA LEU A 336 12.35 9.94 -18.68
C LEU A 336 11.23 10.69 -19.41
N GLN A 337 10.00 10.18 -19.42
CA GLN A 337 8.87 10.76 -20.15
C GLN A 337 7.62 11.01 -19.29
N ASN A 338 7.47 10.33 -18.16
CA ASN A 338 6.26 10.40 -17.32
C ASN A 338 6.64 10.47 -15.85
N SER A 339 5.82 11.15 -15.05
CA SER A 339 5.86 11.17 -13.59
C SER A 339 4.59 10.49 -13.07
N TYR A 340 4.74 9.59 -12.09
CA TYR A 340 3.63 8.85 -11.48
C TYR A 340 3.58 9.15 -9.99
N ASP A 341 2.41 9.58 -9.52
CA ASP A 341 2.15 9.78 -8.11
C ASP A 341 1.46 8.54 -7.53
N TYR A 342 2.11 7.93 -6.54
CA TYR A 342 1.59 6.75 -5.86
C TYR A 342 1.18 7.09 -4.44
N PRO A 343 0.04 6.58 -3.96
CA PRO A 343 -0.39 6.77 -2.58
C PRO A 343 0.57 6.07 -1.62
N ALA A 344 0.86 6.73 -0.50
CA ALA A 344 1.83 6.30 0.50
C ALA A 344 1.40 6.70 1.92
N ASP A 345 0.14 6.42 2.27
CA ASP A 345 -0.42 6.68 3.59
C ASP A 345 -0.27 5.44 4.48
N PHE A 346 0.72 5.45 5.36
CA PHE A 346 1.11 4.31 6.21
C PHE A 346 1.64 4.80 7.56
N ILE A 347 1.67 3.91 8.56
CA ILE A 347 2.40 4.13 9.80
C ILE A 347 3.85 3.67 9.58
N CYS A 348 4.79 4.60 9.74
CA CYS A 348 6.21 4.28 9.69
C CYS A 348 6.72 3.90 11.07
N ILE A 349 7.36 2.74 11.18
CA ILE A 349 8.08 2.32 12.38
C ILE A 349 9.54 2.16 12.00
N LEU A 350 10.41 2.94 12.66
CA LEU A 350 11.85 2.80 12.55
C LEU A 350 12.36 2.08 13.79
N ALA A 351 13.17 1.04 13.63
CA ALA A 351 13.86 0.40 14.73
C ALA A 351 15.38 0.62 14.62
N ALA A 352 16.02 0.91 15.73
CA ALA A 352 17.46 1.11 15.79
C ALA A 352 18.04 0.51 17.07
N ASN A 353 19.30 0.08 16.99
CA ASN A 353 20.10 -0.16 18.19
C ASN A 353 20.62 1.19 18.71
N PRO A 354 20.98 1.31 20.00
CA PRO A 354 21.47 2.57 20.56
C PRO A 354 22.88 2.95 20.05
N CYS A 355 23.64 1.97 19.56
CA CYS A 355 24.99 2.15 19.02
C CYS A 355 25.37 0.96 18.11
N PRO A 356 26.53 1.00 17.41
CA PRO A 356 26.98 -0.12 16.56
C PRO A 356 27.12 -1.45 17.30
N CYS A 357 27.61 -1.46 18.55
CA CYS A 357 27.69 -2.70 19.35
C CYS A 357 26.35 -3.10 19.98
N GLY A 358 25.35 -2.19 20.01
CA GLY A 358 24.01 -2.43 20.52
C GLY A 358 23.81 -2.24 22.04
N TYR A 359 24.84 -1.86 22.80
CA TYR A 359 24.80 -1.91 24.27
C TYR A 359 25.01 -0.54 24.95
N TYR A 360 24.95 0.57 24.24
CA TYR A 360 25.02 1.89 24.83
C TYR A 360 23.83 2.15 25.77
N GLY A 361 24.10 2.39 27.04
CA GLY A 361 23.09 2.55 28.10
C GLY A 361 22.50 1.24 28.63
N ASP A 362 22.99 0.06 28.21
CA ASP A 362 22.57 -1.25 28.74
C ASP A 362 23.15 -1.44 30.16
N PRO A 363 22.33 -1.72 31.20
CA PRO A 363 22.79 -1.91 32.56
C PRO A 363 23.60 -3.21 32.78
N HIS A 364 23.50 -4.18 31.85
CA HIS A 364 24.11 -5.50 32.02
C HIS A 364 25.35 -5.72 31.14
N LYS A 365 25.56 -4.90 30.10
CA LYS A 365 26.70 -5.03 29.20
C LYS A 365 27.26 -3.68 28.80
N GLU A 366 28.56 -3.49 29.04
CA GLU A 366 29.24 -2.25 28.70
C GLU A 366 29.35 -2.03 27.17
N CYS A 367 29.14 -0.79 26.76
CA CYS A 367 29.34 -0.36 25.39
C CYS A 367 30.83 -0.20 25.10
N VAL A 368 31.31 -0.80 24.03
CA VAL A 368 32.71 -0.75 23.58
C VAL A 368 32.95 0.29 22.48
N CYS A 369 31.93 1.04 22.07
CA CYS A 369 32.03 2.03 21.01
C CYS A 369 32.72 3.32 21.50
N SER A 370 33.59 3.87 20.66
CA SER A 370 34.16 5.20 20.88
C SER A 370 33.09 6.30 20.69
N SER A 371 33.32 7.48 21.29
CA SER A 371 32.43 8.65 21.14
C SER A 371 32.21 9.04 19.67
N THR A 372 33.26 8.95 18.85
CA THR A 372 33.21 9.23 17.41
C THR A 372 32.35 8.21 16.63
N GLU A 373 32.39 6.94 17.01
CA GLU A 373 31.53 5.90 16.41
C GLU A 373 30.08 6.09 16.81
N LEU A 374 29.81 6.45 18.06
CA LEU A 374 28.47 6.78 18.56
C LEU A 374 27.87 7.94 17.78
N GLU A 375 28.58 9.07 17.69
CA GLU A 375 28.12 10.25 16.96
C GLU A 375 27.85 9.91 15.47
N ARG A 376 28.79 9.21 14.83
CA ARG A 376 28.63 8.82 13.41
C ARG A 376 27.44 7.92 13.21
N TYR A 377 27.17 6.99 14.12
CA TYR A 377 26.03 6.09 14.05
C TYR A 377 24.70 6.82 14.25
N GLN A 378 24.62 7.70 15.25
CA GLN A 378 23.45 8.51 15.52
C GLN A 378 23.08 9.45 14.37
N HIS A 379 24.10 9.99 13.67
CA HIS A 379 23.90 10.85 12.50
C HIS A 379 23.55 10.11 11.20
N LYS A 380 23.50 8.77 11.18
CA LYS A 380 23.04 8.01 10.01
C LYS A 380 21.57 8.32 9.68
N ILE A 381 20.71 8.49 10.68
CA ILE A 381 19.34 8.96 10.48
C ILE A 381 19.36 10.49 10.50
N SER A 382 18.89 11.10 9.43
CA SER A 382 18.94 12.56 9.29
C SER A 382 17.91 13.27 10.20
N GLY A 383 18.28 14.45 10.72
CA GLY A 383 17.38 15.29 11.52
C GLY A 383 15.99 15.48 10.86
N PRO A 384 15.91 15.81 9.57
CA PRO A 384 14.62 15.93 8.87
C PRO A 384 13.72 14.70 8.91
N ILE A 385 14.27 13.49 9.04
CA ILE A 385 13.44 12.26 9.23
C ILE A 385 12.97 12.20 10.68
N LEU A 386 13.88 12.41 11.65
CA LEU A 386 13.54 12.43 13.08
C LEU A 386 12.46 13.48 13.39
N ASP A 387 12.53 14.63 12.73
CA ASP A 387 11.49 15.66 12.82
C ASP A 387 10.10 15.18 12.36
N ARG A 388 10.00 14.10 11.60
CA ARG A 388 8.73 13.52 11.12
C ARG A 388 8.23 12.37 11.98
N ILE A 389 9.01 11.93 12.93
CA ILE A 389 8.62 10.91 13.91
C ILE A 389 7.86 11.57 15.06
N ASP A 390 6.74 10.98 15.43
CA ASP A 390 5.87 11.49 16.49
C ASP A 390 6.21 10.91 17.85
N LEU A 391 6.55 9.61 17.89
CA LEU A 391 6.78 8.85 19.12
C LEU A 391 8.19 8.24 19.12
N PHE A 392 8.94 8.48 20.17
CA PHE A 392 10.23 7.85 20.44
C PHE A 392 10.10 6.94 21.66
N ILE A 393 10.48 5.67 21.51
CA ILE A 393 10.31 4.65 22.54
C ILE A 393 11.66 4.01 22.83
N LEU A 394 12.03 3.95 24.10
CA LEU A 394 13.11 3.10 24.56
C LEU A 394 12.53 1.71 24.87
N VAL A 395 13.02 0.70 24.14
CA VAL A 395 12.60 -0.69 24.31
C VAL A 395 13.68 -1.44 25.06
N GLU A 396 13.45 -1.66 26.34
CA GLU A 396 14.40 -2.34 27.22
C GLU A 396 14.31 -3.87 27.05
N ARG A 397 15.30 -4.60 27.54
CA ARG A 397 15.21 -6.06 27.60
C ARG A 397 14.21 -6.46 28.68
N PRO A 398 13.30 -7.42 28.40
CA PRO A 398 12.45 -7.96 29.44
C PRO A 398 13.30 -8.60 30.57
N SER A 399 12.93 -8.35 31.79
CA SER A 399 13.57 -8.99 32.93
C SER A 399 13.25 -10.49 32.96
N PHE A 400 14.07 -11.27 33.70
CA PHE A 400 13.80 -12.70 33.88
C PHE A 400 12.42 -12.93 34.52
N ASN A 401 12.02 -12.05 35.44
CA ASN A 401 10.70 -12.10 36.06
C ASN A 401 9.58 -11.86 35.04
N ASP A 402 9.75 -10.89 34.13
CA ASP A 402 8.77 -10.65 33.07
C ASP A 402 8.62 -11.86 32.15
N MET A 403 9.70 -12.62 31.91
CA MET A 403 9.66 -13.84 31.09
C MET A 403 9.01 -15.04 31.79
N LEU A 404 9.04 -15.08 33.13
CA LEU A 404 8.41 -16.15 33.92
C LEU A 404 6.95 -15.88 34.24
N CYS A 405 6.58 -14.61 34.39
CA CYS A 405 5.20 -14.22 34.63
C CYS A 405 4.43 -14.38 33.31
N MET A 406 3.71 -15.49 33.19
CA MET A 406 2.57 -15.56 32.26
C MET A 406 1.46 -14.71 32.89
N ASP A 407 1.63 -13.37 32.88
CA ASP A 407 0.64 -12.47 33.46
C ASP A 407 -0.67 -12.63 32.69
N SER A 408 -1.67 -13.16 33.42
CA SER A 408 -3.08 -13.20 32.98
C SER A 408 -3.62 -11.80 32.65
N ASP A 409 -2.95 -10.76 33.14
CA ASP A 409 -3.34 -9.35 33.01
C ASP A 409 -2.67 -8.60 31.83
N SER A 410 -1.81 -9.26 31.05
CA SER A 410 -1.23 -8.64 29.86
C SER A 410 -2.31 -8.33 28.83
N MET A 411 -2.40 -7.07 28.39
CA MET A 411 -3.38 -6.60 27.40
C MET A 411 -3.28 -7.41 26.11
N SER A 412 -4.41 -7.96 25.65
CA SER A 412 -4.50 -8.66 24.37
C SER A 412 -4.58 -7.70 23.20
N SER A 413 -4.26 -8.18 21.99
CA SER A 413 -4.53 -7.42 20.77
C SER A 413 -6.00 -6.99 20.66
N THR A 414 -6.92 -7.78 21.17
CA THR A 414 -8.36 -7.45 21.19
C THR A 414 -8.67 -6.25 22.07
N ASP A 415 -8.11 -6.23 23.30
CA ASP A 415 -8.31 -5.13 24.25
C ASP A 415 -7.70 -3.83 23.71
N MET A 416 -6.45 -3.91 23.21
CA MET A 416 -5.77 -2.77 22.57
C MET A 416 -6.55 -2.24 21.36
N LYS A 417 -7.12 -3.12 20.54
CA LYS A 417 -7.93 -2.76 19.38
C LYS A 417 -9.20 -2.00 19.79
N GLN A 418 -9.87 -2.42 20.87
CA GLN A 418 -11.04 -1.71 21.38
C GLN A 418 -10.70 -0.28 21.81
N LEU A 419 -9.57 -0.06 22.49
CA LEU A 419 -9.09 1.28 22.82
C LEU A 419 -8.81 2.12 21.58
N VAL A 420 -8.13 1.54 20.59
CA VAL A 420 -7.86 2.21 19.31
C VAL A 420 -9.16 2.60 18.61
N GLU A 421 -10.15 1.72 18.55
CA GLU A 421 -11.44 1.99 17.93
C GLU A 421 -12.21 3.10 18.66
N GLN A 422 -12.17 3.14 20.00
CA GLN A 422 -12.75 4.24 20.78
C GLN A 422 -12.12 5.59 20.44
N GLY A 423 -10.78 5.68 20.47
CA GLY A 423 -10.05 6.89 20.09
C GLY A 423 -10.34 7.32 18.64
N ARG A 424 -10.44 6.37 17.71
CA ARG A 424 -10.79 6.64 16.30
C ARG A 424 -12.21 7.18 16.14
N GLN A 425 -13.16 6.68 16.90
CA GLN A 425 -14.54 7.19 16.86
C GLN A 425 -14.62 8.65 17.32
N MET A 426 -13.82 9.05 18.34
CA MET A 426 -13.72 10.46 18.77
C MET A 426 -13.19 11.35 17.64
N GLN A 427 -12.13 10.90 16.95
CA GLN A 427 -11.55 11.61 15.81
C GLN A 427 -12.54 11.73 14.64
N LEU A 428 -13.22 10.64 14.26
CA LEU A 428 -14.21 10.66 13.18
C LEU A 428 -15.38 11.61 13.45
N LYS A 429 -15.83 11.71 14.71
CA LYS A 429 -16.86 12.69 15.10
C LYS A 429 -16.34 14.13 14.95
N ARG A 430 -15.10 14.40 15.40
CA ARG A 430 -14.45 15.72 15.34
C ARG A 430 -14.20 16.17 13.90
N PHE A 431 -13.77 15.25 13.04
CA PHE A 431 -13.38 15.53 11.66
C PHE A 431 -14.51 15.37 10.64
N ARG A 432 -15.75 15.27 11.11
CA ARG A 432 -16.91 15.10 10.21
C ARG A 432 -17.00 16.25 9.20
N GLY A 433 -16.95 15.91 7.91
CA GLY A 433 -16.96 16.89 6.81
C GLY A 433 -15.60 17.53 6.50
N LEU A 434 -14.53 17.12 7.17
CA LEU A 434 -13.15 17.55 6.90
C LEU A 434 -12.37 16.50 6.09
N PRO A 435 -11.29 16.89 5.38
CA PRO A 435 -10.56 15.98 4.51
C PRO A 435 -9.65 14.99 5.26
N PHE A 436 -9.41 15.17 6.56
CA PHE A 436 -8.55 14.33 7.38
C PHE A 436 -9.36 13.38 8.28
N LYS A 437 -8.80 12.20 8.54
CA LYS A 437 -9.46 11.12 9.31
C LYS A 437 -8.72 10.75 10.60
N SER A 438 -7.56 11.35 10.87
CA SER A 438 -6.72 11.06 12.04
C SER A 438 -5.98 12.30 12.54
N ASN A 439 -5.60 12.28 13.82
CA ASN A 439 -4.85 13.39 14.42
C ASN A 439 -3.47 13.57 13.78
N GLY A 440 -2.79 12.49 13.38
CA GLY A 440 -1.52 12.55 12.67
C GLY A 440 -1.58 13.31 11.35
N ALA A 441 -2.72 13.23 10.65
CA ALA A 441 -2.94 13.91 9.37
C ALA A 441 -3.30 15.40 9.48
N LEU A 442 -3.44 15.97 10.69
CA LEU A 442 -3.80 17.38 10.88
C LEU A 442 -2.70 18.31 10.31
N PRO A 443 -3.04 19.27 9.46
CA PRO A 443 -2.09 20.30 9.03
C PRO A 443 -1.86 21.33 10.15
N HIS A 444 -0.70 22.00 10.13
CA HIS A 444 -0.32 23.01 11.14
C HIS A 444 -1.43 24.03 11.45
N GLY A 445 -2.09 24.58 10.43
CA GLY A 445 -3.13 25.59 10.59
C GLY A 445 -4.39 25.12 11.31
N ALA A 446 -4.66 23.80 11.34
CA ALA A 446 -5.87 23.25 11.96
C ALA A 446 -5.64 22.73 13.40
N ILE A 447 -4.39 22.60 13.84
CA ILE A 447 -4.05 21.97 15.13
C ILE A 447 -4.65 22.76 16.29
N ARG A 448 -4.45 24.09 16.33
CA ARG A 448 -4.93 24.93 17.44
C ARG A 448 -6.45 24.92 17.58
N GLU A 449 -7.16 24.86 16.49
CA GLU A 449 -8.63 24.86 16.47
C GLU A 449 -9.22 23.51 16.83
N LEU A 450 -8.61 22.42 16.33
CA LEU A 450 -9.18 21.07 16.43
C LEU A 450 -8.65 20.25 17.62
N CYS A 451 -7.55 20.66 18.25
CA CYS A 451 -7.02 19.92 19.40
C CYS A 451 -7.73 20.23 20.72
N ASN A 452 -8.53 21.31 20.81
CA ASN A 452 -9.29 21.67 22.02
C ASN A 452 -8.44 21.65 23.30
N ILE A 453 -7.48 22.57 23.38
CA ILE A 453 -6.56 22.66 24.54
C ILE A 453 -7.26 23.43 25.66
N ARG A 454 -7.22 22.91 26.88
CA ARG A 454 -7.76 23.57 28.05
C ARG A 454 -6.88 24.76 28.45
N ASP A 455 -7.47 25.86 28.89
CA ASP A 455 -6.77 27.13 29.13
C ASP A 455 -5.66 27.04 30.17
N ASP A 456 -5.81 26.18 31.19
CA ASP A 456 -4.81 25.96 32.22
C ASP A 456 -3.56 25.17 31.73
N CYS A 457 -3.64 24.55 30.55
CA CYS A 457 -2.51 23.83 29.96
C CYS A 457 -1.47 24.73 29.26
N TRP A 458 -1.82 25.97 28.93
CA TRP A 458 -0.92 26.85 28.16
C TRP A 458 0.35 27.22 28.96
N GLY A 459 0.27 27.30 30.30
CA GLY A 459 1.45 27.49 31.15
C GLY A 459 2.44 26.35 31.01
N LEU A 460 1.99 25.10 31.19
CA LEU A 460 2.81 23.90 31.02
C LEU A 460 3.40 23.80 29.61
N LEU A 461 2.60 24.09 28.58
CA LEU A 461 3.06 24.07 27.18
C LEU A 461 4.16 25.11 26.92
N GLY A 462 4.08 26.31 27.53
CA GLY A 462 5.11 27.33 27.47
C GLY A 462 6.43 26.87 28.10
N ASP A 463 6.37 26.32 29.31
CA ASP A 463 7.53 25.77 30.02
C ASP A 463 8.20 24.64 29.24
N VAL A 464 7.40 23.74 28.68
CA VAL A 464 7.87 22.63 27.84
C VAL A 464 8.57 23.16 26.58
N TYR A 465 7.95 24.13 25.89
CA TYR A 465 8.50 24.73 24.67
C TYR A 465 9.89 25.33 24.90
N GLU A 466 10.02 26.13 25.96
CA GLU A 466 11.28 26.80 26.33
C GLU A 466 12.34 25.79 26.81
N ARG A 467 11.98 24.90 27.75
CA ARG A 467 12.90 23.95 28.36
C ARG A 467 13.51 22.95 27.38
N PHE A 468 12.71 22.46 26.43
CA PHE A 468 13.13 21.46 25.45
C PHE A 468 13.54 22.06 24.10
N HIS A 469 13.54 23.39 23.97
CA HIS A 469 13.91 24.11 22.75
C HIS A 469 13.15 23.56 21.52
N PHE A 470 11.84 23.38 21.65
CA PHE A 470 11.03 22.83 20.56
C PHE A 470 11.01 23.75 19.35
N THR A 471 11.08 23.13 18.16
CA THR A 471 10.71 23.79 16.90
C THR A 471 9.18 23.83 16.78
N GLY A 472 8.64 24.69 15.92
CA GLY A 472 7.20 24.72 15.65
C GLY A 472 6.66 23.33 15.23
N ARG A 473 7.43 22.57 14.44
CA ARG A 473 7.05 21.21 14.04
C ARG A 473 7.02 20.23 15.21
N SER A 474 8.01 20.29 16.08
CA SER A 474 8.06 19.42 17.27
C SER A 474 6.92 19.73 18.23
N PHE A 475 6.54 20.99 18.35
CA PHE A 475 5.40 21.43 19.15
C PHE A 475 4.07 20.94 18.58
N ASP A 476 3.86 21.06 17.26
CA ASP A 476 2.67 20.53 16.58
C ASP A 476 2.50 19.03 16.81
N ARG A 477 3.60 18.27 16.77
CA ARG A 477 3.57 16.83 17.03
C ARG A 477 3.22 16.50 18.46
N LEU A 478 3.78 17.25 19.42
CA LEU A 478 3.36 17.12 20.82
C LEU A 478 1.85 17.28 20.95
N LEU A 479 1.27 18.32 20.37
CA LEU A 479 -0.16 18.58 20.44
C LEU A 479 -0.99 17.47 19.79
N LYS A 480 -0.56 16.95 18.63
CA LYS A 480 -1.23 15.84 17.94
C LYS A 480 -1.23 14.57 18.78
N VAL A 481 -0.10 14.24 19.41
CA VAL A 481 0.02 13.08 20.30
C VAL A 481 -0.83 13.28 21.55
N SER A 482 -0.75 14.46 22.21
CA SER A 482 -1.59 14.78 23.38
C SER A 482 -3.08 14.68 23.07
N ARG A 483 -3.49 15.16 21.85
CA ARG A 483 -4.88 15.01 21.41
C ARG A 483 -5.28 13.55 21.23
N THR A 484 -4.39 12.71 20.71
CA THR A 484 -4.65 11.27 20.54
C THR A 484 -4.79 10.58 21.90
N ILE A 485 -3.96 10.91 22.87
CA ILE A 485 -4.05 10.39 24.24
C ILE A 485 -5.39 10.79 24.87
N ALA A 486 -5.77 12.08 24.77
CA ALA A 486 -7.04 12.54 25.28
C ALA A 486 -8.25 11.88 24.57
N ASP A 487 -8.13 11.53 23.27
CA ASP A 487 -9.17 10.77 22.55
C ASP A 487 -9.29 9.34 23.07
N LEU A 488 -8.16 8.70 23.40
CA LEU A 488 -8.14 7.36 24.00
C LEU A 488 -8.76 7.33 25.39
N ASP A 489 -8.60 8.42 26.15
CA ASP A 489 -9.18 8.58 27.49
C ASP A 489 -10.63 9.13 27.44
N GLY A 490 -11.18 9.36 26.24
CA GLY A 490 -12.53 9.87 26.02
C GLY A 490 -12.72 11.34 26.40
N SER A 491 -11.64 12.11 26.62
CA SER A 491 -11.69 13.51 27.00
C SER A 491 -11.98 14.42 25.79
N LEU A 492 -12.81 15.43 26.00
CA LEU A 492 -13.10 16.46 25.00
C LEU A 492 -11.96 17.48 24.85
N TYR A 493 -11.18 17.68 25.91
CA TYR A 493 -10.08 18.65 25.98
C TYR A 493 -8.77 17.95 26.24
N ILE A 494 -7.68 18.55 25.76
CA ILE A 494 -6.33 18.19 26.21
C ILE A 494 -6.12 18.77 27.60
N GLU A 495 -5.74 17.92 28.55
CA GLU A 495 -5.42 18.26 29.94
C GLU A 495 -3.92 18.05 30.21
N ASN A 496 -3.42 18.54 31.36
CA ASN A 496 -2.00 18.47 31.72
C ASN A 496 -1.45 17.04 31.74
N GLU A 497 -2.26 16.06 32.11
CA GLU A 497 -1.89 14.65 32.14
C GLU A 497 -1.57 14.12 30.74
N HIS A 498 -2.40 14.49 29.75
CA HIS A 498 -2.20 14.10 28.35
C HIS A 498 -0.93 14.69 27.74
N ILE A 499 -0.59 15.95 28.13
CA ILE A 499 0.65 16.61 27.70
C ILE A 499 1.84 15.92 28.35
N SER A 500 1.75 15.61 29.65
CA SER A 500 2.81 14.94 30.40
C SER A 500 3.12 13.55 29.83
N GLU A 501 2.07 12.75 29.53
CA GLU A 501 2.26 11.46 28.85
C GLU A 501 2.89 11.63 27.45
N ALA A 502 2.42 12.59 26.65
CA ALA A 502 2.96 12.84 25.31
C ALA A 502 4.44 13.24 25.35
N MET A 503 4.88 13.95 26.39
CA MET A 503 6.29 14.32 26.60
C MET A 503 7.18 13.11 26.82
N MET A 504 6.70 12.03 27.45
CA MET A 504 7.48 10.79 27.62
C MET A 504 7.92 10.19 26.28
N TYR A 505 7.16 10.42 25.22
CA TYR A 505 7.43 9.93 23.87
C TYR A 505 8.17 10.95 22.98
N ARG A 506 8.48 12.15 23.47
CA ARG A 506 9.18 13.19 22.69
C ARG A 506 10.68 13.29 22.96
N HIS A 507 11.15 12.61 23.99
CA HIS A 507 12.57 12.61 24.33
C HIS A 507 13.34 11.69 23.38
N ILE A 508 14.25 12.27 22.54
CA ILE A 508 15.12 11.48 21.67
C ILE A 508 16.25 10.87 22.52
N PRO A 509 16.30 9.55 22.71
CA PRO A 509 17.27 8.92 23.61
C PRO A 509 18.75 9.14 23.24
N TYR A 510 19.03 9.61 22.01
CA TYR A 510 20.39 9.89 21.56
C TYR A 510 21.03 11.17 22.16
N HIS A 511 20.25 12.05 22.78
CA HIS A 511 20.76 13.32 23.34
C HIS A 511 20.99 13.28 24.85
N VAL A 512 20.92 12.11 25.50
CA VAL A 512 21.11 11.96 26.95
C VAL A 512 22.53 12.44 27.40
N SER A 513 23.53 12.46 26.52
CA SER A 513 24.87 12.90 26.82
C SER A 513 25.09 14.43 26.89
N ARG A 514 24.12 15.26 26.48
CA ARG A 514 24.23 16.73 26.60
C ARG A 514 23.51 17.35 27.80
N ILE A 515 22.66 16.58 28.49
CA ILE A 515 21.90 17.06 29.66
C ILE A 515 22.59 16.65 30.99
N GLY A 516 23.60 15.79 30.94
CA GLY A 516 24.19 15.14 32.12
C GLY A 516 25.56 15.65 32.61
N VAL A 517 26.09 16.80 32.15
CA VAL A 517 27.42 17.31 32.59
C VAL A 517 27.40 18.79 33.00
N HIS A 518 26.34 19.26 33.58
CA HIS A 518 26.39 20.48 34.43
C HIS A 518 25.17 20.48 35.35
N ASP A 519 25.28 19.78 36.45
CA ASP A 519 24.75 20.22 37.75
C ASP A 519 25.37 19.35 38.85
N GLY A 520 26.65 19.56 39.11
CA GLY A 520 27.21 19.41 40.42
C GLY A 520 26.77 20.62 41.25
N ALA A 521 25.65 20.49 41.91
CA ALA A 521 25.30 21.38 43.03
C ALA A 521 24.62 20.52 44.08
N THR A 522 25.43 20.10 45.05
CA THR A 522 25.07 19.89 46.42
C THR A 522 24.06 20.94 46.93
N VAL A 523 22.93 20.52 47.42
CA VAL A 523 22.35 20.59 48.77
C VAL A 523 20.99 19.89 48.76
#